data_90b16b4426dfbc76bbe59f0d43ed7b16
#
_entry.id   90b16b4426dfbc76bbe59f0d43ed7b16
#
_cell.length_a   1.000
_cell.length_b   1.000
_cell.length_c   1.000
_cell.angle_alpha   90.00
_cell.angle_beta   90.00
_cell.angle_gamma   90.00
#
_symmetry.space_group_name_H-M   'P 1'
#
loop_
_entity.id
_entity.type
_entity.pdbx_description
1 polymer ?
#
loop_
_entity_poly.entity_id
_entity_poly.type
_entity_poly.pdbx_seq_one_letter_code
_entity_poly.pdbx_strand_id
1 'polypeptide(L)'
;MPWRGPEVPGEFPTLGYQVADLIAAKCAIPDGERMGEPFVLTDEQLNFLLWFYRIDPMADPGPRAFIYRRGQLIRSQKWGKGPFSAGITCAECHPEGPVIFDGWDADGEPVGRPWATPHAQVTAVSEDQTDNIWRALLPMIELGDFKADVPDTGLTRINLPGGGLIEPVTASARSRLGQRITFAVQDQTESWLKSN
;
A
#
# COMPACT_ATOMS: atom_id res chain seq x y z
N MET A 1 -5.99 24.12 10.01
CA MET A 1 -4.72 24.83 10.30
C MET A 1 -3.59 23.88 9.98
N PRO A 2 -2.41 24.36 9.60
CA PRO A 2 -1.26 23.47 9.42
C PRO A 2 -0.86 22.83 10.75
N TRP A 3 -0.12 21.75 10.68
CA TRP A 3 0.41 21.03 11.82
C TRP A 3 1.06 21.96 12.85
N ARG A 4 0.72 21.77 14.12
CA ARG A 4 1.12 22.69 15.21
C ARG A 4 2.50 22.39 15.79
N GLY A 5 3.13 21.32 15.32
CA GLY A 5 4.42 20.84 15.85
C GLY A 5 4.24 19.62 16.76
N PRO A 6 5.35 18.95 17.15
CA PRO A 6 5.30 17.76 17.96
C PRO A 6 4.80 18.04 19.38
N GLU A 7 3.85 17.26 19.87
CA GLU A 7 3.45 17.26 21.28
C GLU A 7 4.41 16.41 22.12
N VAL A 8 5.02 15.41 21.50
CA VAL A 8 6.04 14.55 22.11
C VAL A 8 7.30 14.50 21.24
N PRO A 9 8.50 14.33 21.84
CA PRO A 9 9.74 14.24 21.08
C PRO A 9 9.71 13.11 20.04
N GLY A 10 10.02 13.44 18.79
CA GLY A 10 10.06 12.47 17.68
C GLY A 10 8.75 12.31 16.91
N GLU A 11 7.69 12.97 17.34
CA GLU A 11 6.43 13.01 16.61
C GLU A 11 6.56 13.77 15.28
N PHE A 12 5.84 13.32 14.28
CA PHE A 12 5.76 13.94 12.97
C PHE A 12 4.39 13.64 12.31
N PRO A 13 3.91 14.53 11.44
CA PRO A 13 2.63 14.31 10.77
C PRO A 13 2.73 13.17 9.76
N THR A 14 1.74 12.29 9.78
CA THR A 14 1.70 11.10 8.92
C THR A 14 0.28 10.64 8.66
N LEU A 15 0.02 10.12 7.46
CA LEU A 15 -1.22 9.38 7.16
C LEU A 15 -1.12 7.89 7.56
N GLY A 16 0.02 7.45 8.07
CA GLY A 16 0.27 6.03 8.34
C GLY A 16 -0.72 5.38 9.31
N TYR A 17 -1.26 6.13 10.29
CA TYR A 17 -2.30 5.63 11.18
C TYR A 17 -3.62 5.38 10.45
N GLN A 18 -4.07 6.34 9.63
CA GLN A 18 -5.29 6.20 8.84
C GLN A 18 -5.19 5.03 7.85
N VAL A 19 -4.01 4.85 7.24
CA VAL A 19 -3.74 3.72 6.34
C VAL A 19 -3.75 2.40 7.11
N ALA A 20 -3.17 2.34 8.32
CA ALA A 20 -3.20 1.14 9.16
C ALA A 20 -4.62 0.77 9.60
N ASP A 21 -5.42 1.76 9.98
CA ASP A 21 -6.81 1.58 10.36
C ASP A 21 -7.65 1.05 9.20
N LEU A 22 -7.45 1.58 8.00
CA LEU A 22 -8.12 1.07 6.79
C LEU A 22 -7.71 -0.39 6.49
N ILE A 23 -6.43 -0.71 6.59
CA ILE A 23 -5.94 -2.09 6.40
C ILE A 23 -6.61 -3.02 7.41
N ALA A 24 -6.64 -2.65 8.69
CA ALA A 24 -7.27 -3.47 9.73
C ALA A 24 -8.78 -3.62 9.55
N ALA A 25 -9.46 -2.58 9.03
CA ALA A 25 -10.90 -2.59 8.79
C ALA A 25 -11.30 -3.37 7.53
N LYS A 26 -10.49 -3.35 6.48
CA LYS A 26 -10.88 -3.85 5.15
C LYS A 26 -10.17 -5.13 4.72
N CYS A 27 -8.99 -5.42 5.26
CA CYS A 27 -8.16 -6.54 4.85
C CYS A 27 -8.20 -7.67 5.88
N ALA A 28 -8.26 -8.91 5.40
CA ALA A 28 -8.18 -10.09 6.24
C ALA A 28 -6.80 -10.75 6.19
N ILE A 29 -6.43 -11.49 7.23
CA ILE A 29 -5.25 -12.35 7.22
C ILE A 29 -5.41 -13.40 6.12
N PRO A 30 -4.48 -13.48 5.14
CA PRO A 30 -4.69 -14.28 3.93
C PRO A 30 -4.49 -15.78 4.12
N ASP A 31 -3.73 -16.20 5.12
CA ASP A 31 -3.40 -17.61 5.36
C ASP A 31 -3.06 -17.90 6.84
N GLY A 32 -2.86 -19.20 7.16
CA GLY A 32 -2.49 -19.66 8.49
C GLY A 32 -3.66 -19.86 9.44
N GLU A 33 -3.34 -20.05 10.73
CA GLU A 33 -4.34 -20.36 11.76
C GLU A 33 -5.36 -19.23 11.99
N ARG A 34 -4.96 -18.00 11.71
CA ARG A 34 -5.79 -16.81 11.89
C ARG A 34 -6.39 -16.30 10.57
N MET A 35 -6.41 -17.14 9.53
CA MET A 35 -6.98 -16.79 8.23
C MET A 35 -8.41 -16.24 8.36
N GLY A 36 -8.69 -15.12 7.75
CA GLY A 36 -9.99 -14.45 7.78
C GLY A 36 -10.18 -13.46 8.92
N GLU A 37 -9.29 -13.44 9.93
CA GLU A 37 -9.32 -12.37 10.94
C GLU A 37 -8.81 -11.04 10.35
N PRO A 38 -9.16 -9.88 10.95
CA PRO A 38 -8.64 -8.58 10.52
C PRO A 38 -7.10 -8.55 10.47
N PHE A 39 -6.55 -7.97 9.41
CA PHE A 39 -5.11 -7.85 9.25
C PHE A 39 -4.57 -6.64 10.02
N VAL A 40 -4.36 -6.84 11.32
CA VAL A 40 -3.79 -5.83 12.21
C VAL A 40 -2.28 -5.86 12.11
N LEU A 41 -1.66 -4.70 11.86
CA LEU A 41 -0.22 -4.55 11.75
C LEU A 41 0.49 -4.77 13.08
N THR A 42 1.68 -5.36 13.04
CA THR A 42 2.59 -5.37 14.19
C THR A 42 3.19 -3.99 14.40
N ASP A 43 3.73 -3.71 15.60
CA ASP A 43 4.38 -2.43 15.91
C ASP A 43 5.49 -2.07 14.91
N GLU A 44 6.25 -3.08 14.45
CA GLU A 44 7.31 -2.88 13.48
C GLU A 44 6.76 -2.52 12.09
N GLN A 45 5.68 -3.17 11.66
CA GLN A 45 4.99 -2.87 10.40
C GLN A 45 4.35 -1.48 10.45
N LEU A 46 3.69 -1.16 11.56
CA LEU A 46 3.11 0.16 11.79
C LEU A 46 4.19 1.25 11.75
N ASN A 47 5.30 1.05 12.45
CA ASN A 47 6.40 2.02 12.42
C ASN A 47 6.93 2.27 11.00
N PHE A 48 7.09 1.21 10.18
CA PHE A 48 7.46 1.38 8.77
C PHE A 48 6.42 2.24 8.03
N LEU A 49 5.13 1.99 8.26
CA LEU A 49 4.03 2.68 7.60
C LEU A 49 4.01 4.17 8.00
N LEU A 50 4.20 4.47 9.29
CA LEU A 50 4.25 5.85 9.79
C LEU A 50 5.34 6.65 9.08
N TRP A 51 6.54 6.09 8.94
CA TRP A 51 7.63 6.74 8.22
C TRP A 51 7.36 6.84 6.72
N PHE A 52 6.80 5.81 6.10
CA PHE A 52 6.54 5.80 4.67
C PHE A 52 5.53 6.87 4.26
N TYR A 53 4.47 7.08 5.07
CA TYR A 53 3.45 8.10 4.85
C TYR A 53 3.71 9.42 5.60
N ARG A 54 4.95 9.65 6.02
CA ARG A 54 5.35 10.90 6.67
C ARG A 54 5.20 12.08 5.72
N ILE A 55 4.50 13.13 6.19
CA ILE A 55 4.21 14.36 5.44
C ILE A 55 5.25 15.42 5.76
N ASP A 56 5.62 16.21 4.76
CA ASP A 56 6.31 17.47 4.95
C ASP A 56 5.30 18.51 5.46
N PRO A 57 5.47 19.06 6.67
CA PRO A 57 4.53 20.03 7.23
C PRO A 57 4.34 21.30 6.38
N MET A 58 5.28 21.59 5.49
CA MET A 58 5.25 22.76 4.60
C MET A 58 4.72 22.45 3.20
N ALA A 59 4.37 21.19 2.93
CA ALA A 59 3.87 20.81 1.62
C ALA A 59 2.42 21.24 1.40
N ASP A 60 2.12 21.60 0.15
CA ASP A 60 0.74 21.75 -0.31
C ASP A 60 0.04 20.39 -0.40
N PRO A 61 -1.31 20.35 -0.26
CA PRO A 61 -2.08 19.14 -0.48
C PRO A 61 -1.78 18.47 -1.83
N GLY A 62 -1.62 17.15 -1.81
CA GLY A 62 -1.36 16.38 -3.01
C GLY A 62 -0.40 15.20 -2.81
N PRO A 63 -0.16 14.41 -3.88
CA PRO A 63 0.65 13.20 -3.81
C PRO A 63 2.15 13.46 -3.62
N ARG A 64 2.57 14.72 -3.67
CA ARG A 64 3.98 15.13 -3.50
C ARG A 64 4.31 15.59 -2.08
N ALA A 65 3.34 15.56 -1.17
CA ALA A 65 3.50 16.03 0.20
C ALA A 65 4.35 15.08 1.07
N PHE A 66 4.59 13.85 0.64
CA PHE A 66 5.35 12.88 1.41
C PHE A 66 6.86 13.10 1.30
N ILE A 67 7.54 12.99 2.45
CA ILE A 67 9.01 13.08 2.52
C ILE A 67 9.65 11.89 1.78
N TYR A 68 9.09 10.70 1.93
CA TYR A 68 9.59 9.50 1.29
C TYR A 68 8.69 9.07 0.13
N ARG A 69 9.29 8.79 -1.02
CA ARG A 69 8.61 8.28 -2.21
C ARG A 69 8.95 6.82 -2.49
N ARG A 70 9.86 6.27 -1.73
CA ARG A 70 10.32 4.89 -1.84
C ARG A 70 10.60 4.38 -0.44
N GLY A 71 10.14 3.16 -0.16
CA GLY A 71 10.48 2.40 1.02
C GLY A 71 11.19 1.12 0.62
N GLN A 72 12.19 0.71 1.38
CA GLN A 72 12.86 -0.57 1.21
C GLN A 72 12.72 -1.39 2.49
N LEU A 73 12.11 -2.56 2.36
CA LEU A 73 11.87 -3.47 3.47
C LEU A 73 12.78 -4.69 3.36
N ILE A 74 13.82 -4.73 4.19
CA ILE A 74 14.75 -5.87 4.26
C ILE A 74 14.48 -6.62 5.56
N ARG A 75 13.93 -7.83 5.46
CA ARG A 75 13.57 -8.68 6.58
C ARG A 75 13.81 -10.16 6.24
N SER A 76 13.95 -10.99 7.27
CA SER A 76 14.08 -12.44 7.12
C SER A 76 12.87 -13.06 6.42
N GLN A 77 13.00 -14.28 5.96
CA GLN A 77 11.85 -15.08 5.51
C GLN A 77 10.85 -15.25 6.65
N LYS A 78 9.56 -15.41 6.30
CA LYS A 78 8.44 -15.58 7.25
C LYS A 78 8.14 -14.36 8.15
N TRP A 79 8.75 -13.20 7.91
CA TRP A 79 8.40 -11.97 8.62
C TRP A 79 7.01 -11.41 8.23
N GLY A 80 6.45 -11.87 7.13
CA GLY A 80 5.16 -11.37 6.62
C GLY A 80 5.27 -10.26 5.58
N LYS A 81 6.40 -10.16 4.85
CA LYS A 81 6.59 -9.13 3.80
C LYS A 81 5.48 -9.15 2.73
N GLY A 82 5.11 -10.34 2.26
CA GLY A 82 4.06 -10.51 1.25
C GLY A 82 2.71 -9.95 1.71
N PRO A 83 2.13 -10.47 2.82
CA PRO A 83 0.89 -9.93 3.37
C PRO A 83 0.96 -8.43 3.70
N PHE A 84 2.07 -7.94 4.26
CA PHE A 84 2.24 -6.52 4.55
C PHE A 84 2.22 -5.66 3.27
N SER A 85 2.95 -6.07 2.23
CA SER A 85 2.95 -5.38 0.93
C SER A 85 1.58 -5.44 0.26
N ALA A 86 0.86 -6.55 0.39
CA ALA A 86 -0.50 -6.70 -0.09
C ALA A 86 -1.45 -5.73 0.63
N GLY A 87 -1.37 -5.60 1.95
CA GLY A 87 -2.15 -4.66 2.73
C GLY A 87 -1.94 -3.20 2.32
N ILE A 88 -0.68 -2.79 2.11
CA ILE A 88 -0.38 -1.44 1.59
C ILE A 88 -0.97 -1.27 0.17
N THR A 89 -0.86 -2.28 -0.69
CA THR A 89 -1.44 -2.23 -2.04
C THR A 89 -2.97 -2.09 -1.99
N CYS A 90 -3.62 -2.79 -1.07
CA CYS A 90 -5.05 -2.61 -0.81
C CYS A 90 -5.36 -1.16 -0.43
N ALA A 91 -4.67 -0.59 0.54
CA ALA A 91 -4.91 0.78 0.99
C ALA A 91 -4.69 1.81 -0.13
N GLU A 92 -3.63 1.66 -0.93
CA GLU A 92 -3.34 2.53 -2.09
C GLU A 92 -4.41 2.49 -3.18
N CYS A 93 -5.18 1.41 -3.22
CA CYS A 93 -6.17 1.15 -4.25
C CYS A 93 -7.62 1.23 -3.77
N HIS A 94 -7.85 1.36 -2.47
CA HIS A 94 -9.20 1.41 -1.91
C HIS A 94 -9.90 2.74 -2.25
N PRO A 95 -11.23 2.72 -2.54
CA PRO A 95 -12.01 3.94 -2.78
C PRO A 95 -12.01 4.95 -1.61
N GLU A 96 -11.72 4.48 -0.40
CA GLU A 96 -11.58 5.29 0.82
C GLU A 96 -10.12 5.38 1.30
N GLY A 97 -9.15 4.98 0.45
CA GLY A 97 -7.73 4.94 0.82
C GLY A 97 -7.16 6.32 1.16
N PRO A 98 -6.71 6.56 2.40
CA PRO A 98 -6.18 7.87 2.81
C PRO A 98 -4.72 8.03 2.41
N VAL A 99 -4.41 7.87 1.12
CA VAL A 99 -3.05 7.73 0.59
C VAL A 99 -2.51 8.96 -0.14
N ILE A 100 -3.33 10.01 -0.25
CA ILE A 100 -2.92 11.32 -0.75
C ILE A 100 -3.22 12.35 0.33
N PHE A 101 -2.26 13.18 0.66
CA PHE A 101 -2.47 14.29 1.60
C PHE A 101 -3.47 15.29 1.03
N ASP A 102 -4.54 15.58 1.77
CA ASP A 102 -5.63 16.49 1.37
C ASP A 102 -5.69 17.77 2.20
N GLY A 103 -4.77 17.93 3.13
CA GLY A 103 -4.69 19.09 4.01
C GLY A 103 -4.75 18.72 5.49
N TRP A 104 -5.06 19.71 6.30
CA TRP A 104 -5.11 19.61 7.75
C TRP A 104 -6.53 19.84 8.24
N ASP A 105 -6.95 19.08 9.23
CA ASP A 105 -8.23 19.31 9.89
C ASP A 105 -8.18 20.50 10.89
N ALA A 106 -9.25 20.67 11.67
CA ALA A 106 -9.38 21.77 12.64
C ALA A 106 -8.39 21.62 13.82
N ASP A 107 -7.96 20.41 14.11
CA ASP A 107 -7.03 20.09 15.21
C ASP A 107 -5.56 20.13 14.75
N GLY A 108 -5.33 20.23 13.46
CA GLY A 108 -3.99 20.27 12.85
C GLY A 108 -3.46 18.88 12.48
N GLU A 109 -4.36 17.87 12.45
CA GLU A 109 -4.02 16.54 12.00
C GLU A 109 -4.13 16.41 10.48
N PRO A 110 -3.28 15.58 9.84
CA PRO A 110 -3.32 15.40 8.41
C PRO A 110 -4.55 14.61 7.99
N VAL A 111 -5.17 15.04 6.90
CA VAL A 111 -6.31 14.35 6.27
C VAL A 111 -5.85 13.69 4.98
N GLY A 112 -6.21 12.41 4.82
CA GLY A 112 -5.94 11.65 3.61
C GLY A 112 -7.15 11.52 2.70
N ARG A 113 -6.92 11.37 1.39
CA ARG A 113 -7.92 11.04 0.38
C ARG A 113 -7.41 9.97 -0.58
N PRO A 114 -8.31 9.26 -1.27
CA PRO A 114 -7.92 8.25 -2.24
C PRO A 114 -7.41 8.85 -3.57
N TRP A 115 -6.75 8.00 -4.35
CA TRP A 115 -6.58 8.23 -5.77
C TRP A 115 -7.92 8.16 -6.49
N ALA A 116 -8.18 9.07 -7.42
CA ALA A 116 -9.38 9.01 -8.25
C ALA A 116 -9.36 7.79 -9.20
N THR A 117 -8.19 7.43 -9.69
CA THR A 117 -7.97 6.28 -10.59
C THR A 117 -6.67 5.61 -10.21
N PRO A 118 -6.66 4.78 -9.14
CA PRO A 118 -5.45 4.11 -8.68
C PRO A 118 -4.99 3.06 -9.69
N HIS A 119 -3.69 2.98 -9.90
CA HIS A 119 -3.06 1.94 -10.71
C HIS A 119 -1.85 1.40 -9.96
N ALA A 120 -1.99 0.22 -9.37
CA ALA A 120 -0.93 -0.44 -8.66
C ALA A 120 -0.32 -1.59 -9.47
N GLN A 121 1.00 -1.69 -9.45
CA GLN A 121 1.73 -2.80 -10.04
C GLN A 121 2.49 -3.58 -8.98
N VAL A 122 2.30 -4.90 -9.00
CA VAL A 122 3.08 -5.86 -8.22
C VAL A 122 4.10 -6.50 -9.15
N THR A 123 5.36 -6.15 -8.99
CA THR A 123 6.43 -6.56 -9.91
C THR A 123 7.37 -7.56 -9.26
N ALA A 124 7.68 -8.64 -9.96
CA ALA A 124 8.70 -9.62 -9.58
C ALA A 124 9.52 -10.06 -10.80
N VAL A 125 10.61 -10.80 -10.58
CA VAL A 125 11.54 -11.24 -11.64
C VAL A 125 10.90 -12.28 -12.54
N SER A 126 10.10 -13.18 -11.98
CA SER A 126 9.39 -14.25 -12.69
C SER A 126 7.91 -14.27 -12.34
N GLU A 127 7.11 -14.94 -13.17
CA GLU A 127 5.69 -15.16 -12.88
C GLU A 127 5.48 -15.88 -11.55
N ASP A 128 6.29 -16.90 -11.26
CA ASP A 128 6.23 -17.66 -10.01
C ASP A 128 6.52 -16.79 -8.76
N GLN A 129 7.30 -15.71 -8.89
CA GLN A 129 7.63 -14.80 -7.79
C GLN A 129 6.58 -13.69 -7.63
N THR A 130 5.94 -13.26 -8.71
CA THR A 130 4.76 -12.36 -8.65
C THR A 130 3.65 -13.00 -7.83
N ASP A 131 3.55 -14.32 -7.89
CA ASP A 131 2.63 -15.14 -7.12
C ASP A 131 2.72 -14.94 -5.59
N ASN A 132 3.90 -14.63 -5.03
CA ASN A 132 4.04 -14.50 -3.57
C ASN A 132 3.18 -13.38 -2.97
N ILE A 133 3.20 -12.19 -3.58
CA ILE A 133 2.36 -11.07 -3.11
C ILE A 133 0.93 -11.28 -3.59
N TRP A 134 0.72 -11.77 -4.81
CA TRP A 134 -0.61 -11.99 -5.38
C TRP A 134 -1.38 -13.05 -4.61
N ARG A 135 -0.72 -14.13 -4.17
CA ARG A 135 -1.30 -15.16 -3.29
C ARG A 135 -1.72 -14.63 -1.92
N ALA A 136 -1.08 -13.56 -1.44
CA ALA A 136 -1.54 -12.88 -0.22
C ALA A 136 -2.66 -11.88 -0.53
N LEU A 137 -2.55 -11.14 -1.63
CA LEU A 137 -3.47 -10.06 -2.00
C LEU A 137 -4.90 -10.56 -2.25
N LEU A 138 -5.07 -11.61 -3.06
CA LEU A 138 -6.39 -12.12 -3.40
C LEU A 138 -7.15 -12.63 -2.16
N PRO A 139 -6.62 -13.53 -1.33
CA PRO A 139 -7.33 -13.97 -0.12
C PRO A 139 -7.58 -12.83 0.87
N MET A 140 -6.65 -11.88 1.00
CA MET A 140 -6.79 -10.72 1.86
C MET A 140 -8.01 -9.88 1.48
N ILE A 141 -8.26 -9.71 0.18
CA ILE A 141 -9.43 -9.02 -0.36
C ILE A 141 -10.69 -9.88 -0.22
N GLU A 142 -10.63 -11.14 -0.67
CA GLU A 142 -11.79 -12.02 -0.73
C GLU A 142 -12.38 -12.39 0.63
N LEU A 143 -11.55 -12.43 1.67
CA LEU A 143 -11.94 -12.74 3.04
C LEU A 143 -12.24 -11.50 3.87
N GLY A 144 -11.82 -10.33 3.41
CA GLY A 144 -12.02 -9.05 4.09
C GLY A 144 -13.19 -8.25 3.53
N ASP A 145 -13.52 -7.18 4.23
CA ASP A 145 -14.58 -6.24 3.83
C ASP A 145 -14.22 -5.44 2.56
N PHE A 146 -12.96 -5.48 2.15
CA PHE A 146 -12.50 -4.88 0.88
C PHE A 146 -13.30 -5.41 -0.32
N LYS A 147 -13.70 -6.69 -0.29
CA LYS A 147 -14.48 -7.33 -1.35
C LYS A 147 -15.82 -6.63 -1.63
N ALA A 148 -16.45 -6.06 -0.63
CA ALA A 148 -17.71 -5.33 -0.79
C ALA A 148 -17.53 -4.05 -1.62
N ASP A 149 -16.39 -3.38 -1.45
CA ASP A 149 -16.05 -2.12 -2.12
C ASP A 149 -15.43 -2.35 -3.51
N VAL A 150 -14.80 -3.52 -3.72
CA VAL A 150 -14.12 -3.89 -4.97
C VAL A 150 -14.56 -5.31 -5.41
N PRO A 151 -15.74 -5.44 -6.02
CA PRO A 151 -16.32 -6.76 -6.32
C PRO A 151 -15.65 -7.50 -7.48
N ASP A 152 -14.98 -6.79 -8.41
CA ASP A 152 -14.36 -7.40 -9.61
C ASP A 152 -12.91 -7.80 -9.36
N THR A 153 -12.72 -8.93 -8.67
CA THR A 153 -11.42 -9.52 -8.39
C THR A 153 -11.16 -10.71 -9.31
N GLY A 154 -10.15 -10.55 -10.17
CA GLY A 154 -9.71 -11.62 -11.08
C GLY A 154 -8.37 -12.24 -10.67
N LEU A 155 -8.10 -13.45 -11.20
CA LEU A 155 -6.83 -14.15 -10.92
C LEU A 155 -5.60 -13.43 -11.49
N THR A 156 -5.77 -12.67 -12.56
CA THR A 156 -4.68 -12.01 -13.29
C THR A 156 -4.67 -10.50 -13.13
N ARG A 157 -5.76 -9.91 -12.64
CA ARG A 157 -5.89 -8.49 -12.36
C ARG A 157 -7.13 -8.21 -11.51
N ILE A 158 -7.13 -7.12 -10.81
CA ILE A 158 -8.28 -6.62 -10.04
C ILE A 158 -8.69 -5.29 -10.64
N ASN A 159 -9.93 -5.22 -11.14
CA ASN A 159 -10.50 -3.98 -11.64
C ASN A 159 -11.11 -3.21 -10.48
N LEU A 160 -10.74 -1.94 -10.36
CA LEU A 160 -11.16 -1.07 -9.27
C LEU A 160 -12.30 -0.16 -9.73
N PRO A 161 -13.16 0.29 -8.83
CA PRO A 161 -14.14 1.34 -9.12
C PRO A 161 -13.47 2.57 -9.73
N GLY A 162 -14.15 3.24 -10.67
CA GLY A 162 -13.60 4.42 -11.34
C GLY A 162 -12.53 4.15 -12.40
N GLY A 163 -12.30 2.87 -12.76
CA GLY A 163 -11.37 2.48 -13.83
C GLY A 163 -9.92 2.29 -13.36
N GLY A 164 -9.71 2.20 -12.05
CA GLY A 164 -8.41 1.81 -11.49
C GLY A 164 -8.09 0.33 -11.69
N LEU A 165 -6.86 -0.07 -11.38
CA LEU A 165 -6.35 -1.41 -11.66
C LEU A 165 -5.26 -1.82 -10.67
N ILE A 166 -5.29 -3.08 -10.23
CA ILE A 166 -4.14 -3.76 -9.63
C ILE A 166 -3.74 -4.90 -10.57
N GLU A 167 -2.48 -4.95 -10.98
CA GLU A 167 -1.99 -5.98 -11.91
C GLU A 167 -0.60 -6.51 -11.51
N PRO A 168 -0.36 -7.81 -11.69
CA PRO A 168 0.97 -8.38 -11.62
C PRO A 168 1.76 -8.03 -12.89
N VAL A 169 3.05 -7.74 -12.72
CA VAL A 169 3.95 -7.38 -13.83
C VAL A 169 5.27 -8.11 -13.67
N THR A 170 5.74 -8.72 -14.74
CA THR A 170 7.11 -9.27 -14.77
C THR A 170 8.13 -8.20 -15.17
N ALA A 171 9.33 -8.26 -14.63
CA ALA A 171 10.42 -7.30 -14.91
C ALA A 171 10.81 -7.24 -16.41
N SER A 172 10.51 -8.27 -17.18
CA SER A 172 10.76 -8.34 -18.62
C SER A 172 9.74 -7.58 -19.49
N ALA A 173 8.66 -7.07 -18.92
CA ALA A 173 7.59 -6.38 -19.66
C ALA A 173 7.98 -4.96 -20.05
N ARG A 174 8.92 -4.80 -21.00
CA ARG A 174 9.32 -3.50 -21.57
C ARG A 174 8.19 -2.73 -22.27
N SER A 175 7.06 -3.38 -22.56
CA SER A 175 5.92 -2.82 -23.29
C SER A 175 5.05 -1.84 -22.49
N ARG A 176 5.37 -1.58 -21.21
CA ARG A 176 4.53 -0.79 -20.30
C ARG A 176 5.08 0.62 -20.02
N LEU A 177 6.02 1.08 -20.82
CA LEU A 177 6.51 2.46 -20.76
C LEU A 177 5.35 3.43 -21.07
N GLY A 178 5.08 4.35 -20.15
CA GLY A 178 4.03 5.37 -20.32
C GLY A 178 2.73 5.13 -19.52
N GLN A 179 2.58 4.03 -18.82
CA GLN A 179 1.46 3.84 -17.91
C GLN A 179 1.57 4.78 -16.69
N ARG A 180 0.44 5.36 -16.27
CA ARG A 180 0.36 6.20 -15.07
C ARG A 180 0.20 5.31 -13.84
N ILE A 181 1.32 4.84 -13.30
CA ILE A 181 1.34 4.02 -12.09
C ILE A 181 1.30 4.95 -10.88
N THR A 182 0.37 4.72 -9.96
CA THR A 182 0.25 5.45 -8.70
C THR A 182 1.05 4.79 -7.59
N PHE A 183 1.14 3.45 -7.62
CA PHE A 183 1.87 2.66 -6.63
C PHE A 183 2.55 1.44 -7.27
N ALA A 184 3.73 1.09 -6.80
CA ALA A 184 4.43 -0.10 -7.26
C ALA A 184 5.10 -0.85 -6.10
N VAL A 185 4.83 -2.15 -6.02
CA VAL A 185 5.56 -3.07 -5.15
C VAL A 185 6.54 -3.86 -6.00
N GLN A 186 7.79 -3.88 -5.57
CA GLN A 186 8.86 -4.63 -6.20
C GLN A 186 9.37 -5.68 -5.21
N ASP A 187 9.10 -6.96 -5.48
CA ASP A 187 9.54 -8.06 -4.63
C ASP A 187 10.88 -8.63 -5.11
N GLN A 188 11.71 -9.08 -4.15
CA GLN A 188 13.00 -9.75 -4.39
C GLN A 188 13.93 -8.99 -5.36
N THR A 189 14.05 -7.68 -5.19
CA THR A 189 14.85 -6.80 -6.07
C THR A 189 16.34 -7.17 -6.12
N GLU A 190 16.86 -7.91 -5.14
CA GLU A 190 18.21 -8.44 -5.13
C GLU A 190 18.49 -9.43 -6.28
N SER A 191 17.46 -10.06 -6.81
CA SER A 191 17.58 -10.98 -7.95
C SER A 191 17.51 -10.30 -9.32
N TRP A 192 17.20 -8.99 -9.37
CA TRP A 192 17.02 -8.23 -10.61
C TRP A 192 18.36 -7.85 -11.29
N LEU A 193 19.48 -7.97 -10.61
CA LEU A 193 20.77 -7.45 -11.02
C LEU A 193 21.58 -8.38 -11.96
N LYS A 194 21.01 -9.45 -12.48
CA LYS A 194 21.75 -10.43 -13.31
C LYS A 194 21.04 -10.83 -14.59
N SER A 195 20.56 -9.87 -15.37
CA SER A 195 20.35 -10.11 -16.80
C SER A 195 21.15 -9.09 -17.60
N ASN A 196 22.34 -9.52 -18.03
CA ASN A 196 23.09 -8.86 -19.09
C ASN A 196 22.30 -8.87 -20.39
#